data_b4cedaabdb8ad22bd0b346ae2ab413f7
#
_entry.id   b4cedaabdb8ad22bd0b346ae2ab413f7
#
_cell.length_a   1.000
_cell.length_b   1.000
_cell.length_c   1.000
_cell.angle_alpha   90.00
_cell.angle_beta   90.00
_cell.angle_gamma   90.00
#
_symmetry.space_group_name_H-M   'P 1'
#
loop_
_entity.id
_entity.type
_entity.pdbx_description
1 polymer ?
#
loop_
_entity_poly.entity_id
_entity_poly.type
_entity_poly.pdbx_seq_one_letter_code
_entity_poly.pdbx_strand_id
1 'polypeptide(L)'
;MEANADDYIQKLPEGYDTPLMRIFEQNGLELSGGQWQKLAVARAFYADSDVLILDEPTSALDPMAEQEIYNQFDRLRRDKMTIFVSHRLSSATVASKIVVLEYGEIIEEGTHHELMALHGRYYELFSTQAKRYLENRDQDDPPQTEPAPRGRHERRPREHKAIPFE
;
A
#
# COMPACT_ATOMS: atom_id res chain seq x y z
N MET A 1 -16.68 -0.16 9.67
CA MET A 1 -15.76 -0.98 10.45
C MET A 1 -14.33 -0.73 9.98
N GLU A 2 -13.43 -0.46 10.92
CA GLU A 2 -12.28 0.41 10.69
C GLU A 2 -10.99 -0.28 10.23
N ALA A 3 -10.96 -1.61 10.07
CA ALA A 3 -9.72 -2.32 9.72
C ALA A 3 -9.76 -3.11 8.39
N ASN A 4 -10.72 -2.83 7.50
CA ASN A 4 -10.92 -3.55 6.22
C ASN A 4 -10.88 -5.09 6.34
N ALA A 5 -11.25 -5.61 7.53
CA ALA A 5 -11.33 -7.04 7.78
C ALA A 5 -12.74 -7.59 7.52
N ASP A 6 -13.76 -6.76 7.66
CA ASP A 6 -15.18 -7.14 7.55
C ASP A 6 -15.52 -7.72 6.17
N ASP A 7 -15.08 -7.07 5.11
CA ASP A 7 -15.40 -7.47 3.73
C ASP A 7 -14.97 -8.89 3.37
N TYR A 8 -13.84 -9.36 3.90
CA TYR A 8 -13.42 -10.72 3.65
C TYR A 8 -13.98 -11.71 4.68
N ILE A 9 -14.19 -11.29 5.94
CA ILE A 9 -14.79 -12.12 6.98
C ILE A 9 -16.20 -12.51 6.60
N GLN A 10 -17.01 -11.57 6.11
CA GLN A 10 -18.37 -11.85 5.65
C GLN A 10 -18.44 -12.83 4.46
N LYS A 11 -17.35 -13.00 3.71
CA LYS A 11 -17.25 -13.97 2.61
C LYS A 11 -16.81 -15.35 3.05
N LEU A 12 -16.43 -15.53 4.32
CA LEU A 12 -16.10 -16.84 4.88
C LEU A 12 -17.37 -17.68 5.04
N PRO A 13 -17.27 -19.03 5.04
CA PRO A 13 -18.42 -19.93 5.05
C PRO A 13 -19.43 -19.68 6.18
N GLU A 14 -18.96 -19.31 7.37
CA GLU A 14 -19.78 -19.01 8.55
C GLU A 14 -19.56 -17.57 9.06
N GLY A 15 -19.03 -16.68 8.19
CA GLY A 15 -18.73 -15.30 8.53
C GLY A 15 -17.79 -15.19 9.75
N TYR A 16 -18.20 -14.46 10.77
CA TYR A 16 -17.44 -14.27 12.01
C TYR A 16 -17.29 -15.54 12.87
N ASP A 17 -18.16 -16.52 12.68
CA ASP A 17 -18.14 -17.80 13.41
C ASP A 17 -17.29 -18.87 12.71
N THR A 18 -16.70 -18.54 11.56
CA THR A 18 -15.84 -19.46 10.80
C THR A 18 -14.63 -19.88 11.64
N PRO A 19 -14.44 -21.18 11.93
CA PRO A 19 -13.26 -21.66 12.62
C PRO A 19 -12.03 -21.45 11.76
N LEU A 20 -10.97 -20.93 12.40
CA LEU A 20 -9.69 -20.65 11.74
C LEU A 20 -8.62 -21.63 12.23
N MET A 21 -7.65 -21.92 11.35
CA MET A 21 -6.48 -22.78 11.59
C MET A 21 -6.84 -24.26 11.80
N ARG A 22 -6.46 -25.07 10.83
CA ARG A 22 -6.69 -26.54 10.85
C ARG A 22 -6.01 -27.29 11.97
N ILE A 23 -4.99 -26.69 12.59
CA ILE A 23 -4.31 -27.27 13.78
C ILE A 23 -5.23 -27.30 15.02
N PHE A 24 -6.25 -26.43 15.09
CA PHE A 24 -7.18 -26.39 16.21
C PHE A 24 -8.51 -27.04 15.90
N GLU A 25 -8.98 -26.91 14.64
CA GLU A 25 -10.25 -27.42 14.17
C GLU A 25 -10.07 -28.12 12.81
N GLN A 26 -10.55 -29.37 12.66
CA GLN A 26 -10.39 -30.13 11.41
C GLN A 26 -10.95 -29.40 10.19
N ASN A 27 -12.04 -28.65 10.38
CA ASN A 27 -12.66 -27.82 9.34
C ASN A 27 -12.15 -26.37 9.35
N GLY A 28 -11.13 -26.05 10.14
CA GLY A 28 -10.57 -24.73 10.24
C GLY A 28 -10.04 -24.21 8.90
N LEU A 29 -10.37 -22.97 8.56
CA LEU A 29 -9.94 -22.32 7.34
C LEU A 29 -8.58 -21.64 7.54
N GLU A 30 -7.69 -21.77 6.55
CA GLU A 30 -6.41 -21.06 6.54
C GLU A 30 -6.57 -19.72 5.83
N LEU A 31 -6.28 -18.63 6.54
CA LEU A 31 -6.25 -17.30 5.97
C LEU A 31 -4.92 -17.06 5.22
N SER A 32 -4.95 -16.21 4.20
CA SER A 32 -3.71 -15.72 3.59
C SER A 32 -2.91 -14.84 4.58
N GLY A 33 -1.60 -14.67 4.34
CA GLY A 33 -0.77 -13.80 5.19
C GLY A 33 -1.32 -12.39 5.32
N GLY A 34 -1.82 -11.80 4.22
CA GLY A 34 -2.44 -10.48 4.23
C GLY A 34 -3.76 -10.43 5.02
N GLN A 35 -4.57 -11.51 4.98
CA GLN A 35 -5.79 -11.60 5.79
C GLN A 35 -5.47 -11.72 7.28
N TRP A 36 -4.47 -12.54 7.65
CA TRP A 36 -3.98 -12.63 9.02
C TRP A 36 -3.48 -11.28 9.54
N GLN A 37 -2.75 -10.54 8.71
CA GLN A 37 -2.23 -9.23 9.08
C GLN A 37 -3.35 -8.21 9.31
N LYS A 38 -4.36 -8.15 8.42
CA LYS A 38 -5.56 -7.31 8.60
C LYS A 38 -6.30 -7.66 9.89
N LEU A 39 -6.42 -8.95 10.21
CA LEU A 39 -7.06 -9.39 11.45
C LEU A 39 -6.27 -8.99 12.69
N ALA A 40 -4.94 -9.10 12.65
CA ALA A 40 -4.05 -8.67 13.74
C ALA A 40 -4.16 -7.15 13.98
N VAL A 41 -4.16 -6.36 12.91
CA VAL A 41 -4.37 -4.92 12.97
C VAL A 41 -5.75 -4.59 13.55
N ALA A 42 -6.82 -5.27 13.11
CA ALA A 42 -8.16 -5.09 13.66
C ALA A 42 -8.22 -5.37 15.17
N ARG A 43 -7.55 -6.42 15.64
CA ARG A 43 -7.44 -6.73 17.08
C ARG A 43 -6.71 -5.64 17.86
N ALA A 44 -5.62 -5.11 17.31
CA ALA A 44 -4.86 -4.04 17.94
C ALA A 44 -5.70 -2.75 18.09
N PHE A 45 -6.53 -2.43 17.11
CA PHE A 45 -7.45 -1.28 17.20
C PHE A 45 -8.62 -1.50 18.15
N TYR A 46 -9.11 -2.73 18.24
CA TYR A 46 -10.20 -3.06 19.17
C TYR A 46 -9.73 -3.00 20.64
N ALA A 47 -8.45 -3.21 20.88
CA ALA A 47 -7.88 -3.09 22.22
C ALA A 47 -7.94 -1.62 22.69
N ASP A 48 -8.52 -1.41 23.85
CA ASP A 48 -8.57 -0.09 24.51
C ASP A 48 -7.25 0.16 25.26
N SER A 49 -6.22 0.59 24.51
CA SER A 49 -4.87 0.85 25.03
C SER A 49 -4.44 2.27 24.66
N ASP A 50 -3.70 2.93 25.55
CA ASP A 50 -3.14 4.27 25.32
C ASP A 50 -1.93 4.24 24.35
N VAL A 51 -1.28 3.09 24.24
CA VAL A 51 -0.09 2.88 23.41
C VAL A 51 -0.33 1.71 22.46
N LEU A 52 -0.08 1.95 21.16
CA LEU A 52 -0.16 0.97 20.10
C LEU A 52 1.23 0.76 19.50
N ILE A 53 1.74 -0.47 19.54
CA ILE A 53 3.02 -0.85 18.92
C ILE A 53 2.71 -1.75 17.72
N LEU A 54 3.17 -1.35 16.55
CA LEU A 54 2.96 -2.04 15.29
C LEU A 54 4.31 -2.38 14.69
N ASP A 55 4.63 -3.67 14.70
CA ASP A 55 5.86 -4.21 14.11
C ASP A 55 5.56 -4.72 12.70
N GLU A 56 6.10 -4.04 11.70
CA GLU A 56 5.91 -4.30 10.27
C GLU A 56 4.43 -4.56 9.85
N PRO A 57 3.49 -3.68 10.22
CA PRO A 57 2.06 -3.95 10.09
C PRO A 57 1.56 -4.09 8.66
N THR A 58 2.40 -3.84 7.67
CA THR A 58 2.05 -3.87 6.24
C THR A 58 2.95 -4.79 5.41
N SER A 59 3.80 -5.61 6.05
CA SER A 59 4.82 -6.43 5.36
C SER A 59 4.25 -7.42 4.35
N ALA A 60 3.06 -7.98 4.58
CA ALA A 60 2.37 -8.93 3.71
C ALA A 60 1.29 -8.30 2.81
N LEU A 61 1.24 -6.96 2.74
CA LEU A 61 0.24 -6.23 1.97
C LEU A 61 0.83 -5.69 0.68
N ASP A 62 -0.02 -5.62 -0.35
CA ASP A 62 0.27 -4.87 -1.57
C ASP A 62 0.24 -3.34 -1.30
N PRO A 63 0.83 -2.51 -2.19
CA PRO A 63 0.94 -1.07 -1.97
C PRO A 63 -0.40 -0.34 -1.78
N MET A 64 -1.48 -0.82 -2.41
CA MET A 64 -2.80 -0.21 -2.27
C MET A 64 -3.41 -0.50 -0.90
N ALA A 65 -3.35 -1.77 -0.47
CA ALA A 65 -3.80 -2.19 0.86
C ALA A 65 -2.97 -1.55 1.98
N GLU A 66 -1.66 -1.36 1.75
CA GLU A 66 -0.77 -0.64 2.64
C GLU A 66 -1.23 0.81 2.84
N GLN A 67 -1.48 1.54 1.75
CA GLN A 67 -1.94 2.93 1.80
C GLN A 67 -3.28 3.06 2.54
N GLU A 68 -4.20 2.13 2.32
CA GLU A 68 -5.47 2.09 3.06
C GLU A 68 -5.26 1.94 4.57
N ILE A 69 -4.36 1.06 4.97
CA ILE A 69 -4.02 0.85 6.38
C ILE A 69 -3.42 2.12 6.99
N TYR A 70 -2.49 2.81 6.32
CA TYR A 70 -1.93 4.07 6.84
C TYR A 70 -2.98 5.18 6.94
N ASN A 71 -3.89 5.29 5.97
CA ASN A 71 -5.01 6.24 6.05
C ASN A 71 -5.94 5.94 7.23
N GLN A 72 -6.11 4.67 7.59
CA GLN A 72 -6.89 4.26 8.76
C GLN A 72 -6.14 4.59 10.05
N PHE A 73 -4.84 4.36 10.12
CA PHE A 73 -4.03 4.75 11.28
C PHE A 73 -4.16 6.23 11.60
N ASP A 74 -4.18 7.11 10.61
CA ASP A 74 -4.38 8.54 10.81
C ASP A 74 -5.72 8.88 11.47
N ARG A 75 -6.77 8.12 11.17
CA ARG A 75 -8.09 8.31 11.76
C ARG A 75 -8.19 7.78 13.18
N LEU A 76 -7.53 6.66 13.46
CA LEU A 76 -7.67 5.90 14.71
C LEU A 76 -6.67 6.30 15.79
N ARG A 77 -5.55 6.97 15.42
CA ARG A 77 -4.50 7.37 16.35
C ARG A 77 -4.79 8.65 17.13
N ARG A 78 -5.94 9.33 16.89
CA ARG A 78 -6.19 10.71 17.37
C ARG A 78 -5.93 10.92 18.87
N ASP A 79 -6.04 9.85 19.67
CA ASP A 79 -5.89 9.91 21.13
C ASP A 79 -4.91 8.86 21.68
N LYS A 80 -4.11 8.19 20.81
CA LYS A 80 -3.21 7.09 21.19
C LYS A 80 -1.79 7.35 20.71
N MET A 81 -0.81 7.05 21.56
CA MET A 81 0.58 7.00 21.13
C MET A 81 0.79 5.79 20.24
N THR A 82 1.23 5.99 18.99
CA THR A 82 1.47 4.89 18.05
C THR A 82 2.95 4.81 17.71
N ILE A 83 3.54 3.64 17.88
CA ILE A 83 4.92 3.33 17.52
C ILE A 83 4.90 2.35 16.35
N PHE A 84 5.50 2.76 15.24
CA PHE A 84 5.70 1.89 14.08
C PHE A 84 7.14 1.42 14.03
N VAL A 85 7.35 0.11 13.93
CA VAL A 85 8.63 -0.46 13.53
C VAL A 85 8.47 -0.87 12.06
N SER A 86 9.24 -0.27 11.18
CA SER A 86 9.13 -0.52 9.73
C SER A 86 10.44 -0.21 9.01
N HIS A 87 10.68 -0.94 7.95
CA HIS A 87 11.73 -0.65 6.98
C HIS A 87 11.19 -0.02 5.67
N ARG A 88 9.90 0.34 5.64
CA ARG A 88 9.23 0.91 4.45
C ARG A 88 9.16 2.43 4.51
N LEU A 89 9.39 3.09 3.37
CA LEU A 89 9.36 4.55 3.24
C LEU A 89 8.00 5.16 3.57
N SER A 90 6.92 4.48 3.20
CA SER A 90 5.54 4.92 3.42
C SER A 90 5.22 5.18 4.89
N SER A 91 5.73 4.34 5.80
CA SER A 91 5.57 4.54 7.24
C SER A 91 6.31 5.75 7.77
N ALA A 92 7.48 6.05 7.23
CA ALA A 92 8.31 7.17 7.67
C ALA A 92 7.67 8.53 7.33
N THR A 93 6.99 8.63 6.19
CA THR A 93 6.38 9.89 5.74
C THR A 93 5.14 10.30 6.54
N VAL A 94 4.47 9.36 7.22
CA VAL A 94 3.28 9.64 8.06
C VAL A 94 3.61 9.80 9.55
N ALA A 95 4.85 9.49 9.95
CA ALA A 95 5.28 9.60 11.34
C ALA A 95 5.53 11.07 11.74
N SER A 96 5.06 11.46 12.92
CA SER A 96 5.34 12.79 13.49
C SER A 96 6.77 12.90 14.04
N LYS A 97 7.37 11.78 14.44
CA LYS A 97 8.76 11.66 14.88
C LYS A 97 9.32 10.33 14.39
N ILE A 98 10.54 10.37 13.89
CA ILE A 98 11.30 9.20 13.42
C ILE A 98 12.50 9.03 14.32
N VAL A 99 12.81 7.79 14.67
CA VAL A 99 14.01 7.40 15.42
C VAL A 99 14.76 6.36 14.60
N VAL A 100 16.00 6.63 14.27
CA VAL A 100 16.89 5.71 13.56
C VAL A 100 17.75 4.96 14.56
N LEU A 101 17.66 3.63 14.51
CA LEU A 101 18.42 2.73 15.38
C LEU A 101 19.51 2.03 14.56
N GLU A 102 20.73 2.04 15.07
CA GLU A 102 21.84 1.27 14.52
C GLU A 102 22.63 0.64 15.67
N TYR A 103 22.88 -0.67 15.58
CA TYR A 103 23.56 -1.47 16.65
C TYR A 103 22.97 -1.32 18.07
N GLY A 104 21.66 -1.06 18.15
CA GLY A 104 20.95 -0.88 19.44
C GLY A 104 21.03 0.53 20.02
N GLU A 105 21.65 1.46 19.33
CA GLU A 105 21.75 2.87 19.74
C GLU A 105 20.91 3.77 18.83
N ILE A 106 20.37 4.85 19.42
CA ILE A 106 19.69 5.89 18.65
C ILE A 106 20.77 6.78 18.03
N ILE A 107 20.86 6.78 16.70
CA ILE A 107 21.85 7.57 15.97
C ILE A 107 21.28 8.87 15.39
N GLU A 108 19.98 8.89 15.07
CA GLU A 108 19.28 10.05 14.55
C GLU A 108 17.84 10.08 15.08
N GLU A 109 17.31 11.28 15.32
CA GLU A 109 15.89 11.48 15.62
C GLU A 109 15.39 12.81 15.06
N GLY A 110 14.14 12.84 14.60
CA GLY A 110 13.52 14.04 14.04
C GLY A 110 12.32 13.74 13.18
N THR A 111 11.83 14.73 12.48
CA THR A 111 10.81 14.58 11.42
C THR A 111 11.45 14.11 10.11
N HIS A 112 10.65 13.60 9.18
CA HIS A 112 11.12 13.25 7.85
C HIS A 112 11.91 14.38 7.18
N HIS A 113 11.40 15.61 7.26
CA HIS A 113 12.03 16.77 6.62
C HIS A 113 13.40 17.09 7.25
N GLU A 114 13.48 17.08 8.58
CA GLU A 114 14.73 17.35 9.29
C GLU A 114 15.80 16.30 8.97
N LEU A 115 15.44 15.03 9.03
CA LEU A 115 16.37 13.93 8.76
C LEU A 115 16.81 13.88 7.30
N MET A 116 15.95 14.22 6.34
CA MET A 116 16.35 14.37 4.95
C MET A 116 17.34 15.51 4.75
N ALA A 117 17.17 16.62 5.45
CA ALA A 117 18.07 17.79 5.39
C ALA A 117 19.45 17.52 6.03
N LEU A 118 19.52 16.61 7.01
CA LEU A 118 20.79 16.21 7.65
C LEU A 118 21.71 15.42 6.73
N HIS A 119 21.18 14.80 5.66
CA HIS A 119 21.92 13.89 4.77
C HIS A 119 22.66 12.76 5.51
N GLY A 120 22.12 12.30 6.64
CA GLY A 120 22.70 11.25 7.47
C GLY A 120 22.20 9.85 7.08
N ARG A 121 22.18 8.95 8.05
CA ARG A 121 21.81 7.55 7.84
C ARG A 121 20.37 7.37 7.34
N TYR A 122 19.43 8.15 7.89
CA TYR A 122 18.05 8.16 7.40
C TYR A 122 17.96 8.53 5.92
N TYR A 123 18.65 9.60 5.52
CA TYR A 123 18.69 10.03 4.11
C TYR A 123 19.22 8.93 3.18
N GLU A 124 20.30 8.25 3.58
CA GLU A 124 20.87 7.14 2.79
C GLU A 124 19.85 6.01 2.61
N LEU A 125 19.22 5.57 3.69
CA LEU A 125 18.22 4.51 3.68
C LEU A 125 17.02 4.89 2.81
N PHE A 126 16.48 6.09 3.02
CA PHE A 126 15.33 6.60 2.28
C PHE A 126 15.63 6.73 0.79
N SER A 127 16.74 7.36 0.42
CA SER A 127 17.13 7.56 -0.97
C SER A 127 17.39 6.25 -1.70
N THR A 128 17.99 5.27 -1.03
CA THR A 128 18.25 3.94 -1.60
C THR A 128 16.94 3.19 -1.89
N GLN A 129 15.97 3.24 -0.99
CA GLN A 129 14.69 2.60 -1.22
C GLN A 129 13.87 3.32 -2.30
N ALA A 130 13.85 4.65 -2.30
CA ALA A 130 13.17 5.45 -3.31
C ALA A 130 13.69 5.15 -4.72
N LYS A 131 15.03 5.04 -4.86
CA LYS A 131 15.67 4.68 -6.13
C LYS A 131 15.23 3.30 -6.62
N ARG A 132 15.25 2.29 -5.77
CA ARG A 132 14.79 0.92 -6.11
C ARG A 132 13.33 0.89 -6.55
N TYR A 133 12.49 1.70 -5.90
CA TYR A 133 11.08 1.78 -6.25
C TYR A 133 10.86 2.38 -7.65
N LEU A 134 11.62 3.40 -8.02
CA LEU A 134 11.59 4.00 -9.36
C LEU A 134 12.11 3.04 -10.42
N GLU A 135 13.25 2.38 -10.17
CA GLU A 135 13.84 1.42 -11.11
C GLU A 135 12.92 0.23 -11.40
N ASN A 136 12.18 -0.27 -10.40
CA ASN A 136 11.20 -1.34 -10.59
C ASN A 136 10.00 -0.89 -11.41
N ARG A 137 9.53 0.36 -11.24
CA ARG A 137 8.43 0.92 -12.03
C ARG A 137 8.74 1.00 -13.52
N ASP A 138 9.96 1.39 -13.85
CA ASP A 138 10.40 1.49 -15.25
C ASP A 138 10.53 0.12 -15.95
N GLN A 139 10.63 -0.96 -15.17
CA GLN A 139 10.66 -2.34 -15.70
C GLN A 139 9.26 -2.95 -15.89
N ASP A 140 8.27 -2.50 -15.12
CA ASP A 140 6.90 -3.02 -15.18
C ASP A 140 6.00 -2.23 -16.17
N ASP A 141 6.43 -1.06 -16.66
CA ASP A 141 5.70 -0.30 -17.66
C ASP A 141 6.23 -0.72 -19.06
N PRO A 142 5.44 -1.45 -19.89
CA PRO A 142 5.87 -1.79 -21.23
C PRO A 142 6.08 -0.49 -22.02
N PRO A 143 7.10 -0.41 -22.91
CA PRO A 143 7.39 0.80 -23.67
C PRO A 143 6.11 1.25 -24.35
N GLN A 144 5.68 2.48 -24.07
CA GLN A 144 4.53 3.09 -24.73
C GLN A 144 4.83 3.10 -26.22
N THR A 145 4.22 2.18 -26.95
CA THR A 145 4.24 2.19 -28.40
C THR A 145 3.64 3.51 -28.84
N GLU A 146 4.46 4.39 -29.41
CA GLU A 146 3.99 5.60 -30.07
C GLU A 146 2.79 5.24 -30.97
N PRO A 147 1.66 5.96 -30.89
CA PRO A 147 0.54 5.70 -31.77
C PRO A 147 1.01 5.89 -33.21
N ALA A 148 0.90 4.83 -34.02
CA ALA A 148 1.27 4.85 -35.43
C ALA A 148 0.66 6.10 -36.10
N PRO A 149 1.41 6.79 -36.99
CA PRO A 149 0.95 8.00 -37.64
C PRO A 149 -0.35 7.69 -38.42
N ARG A 150 -1.41 8.37 -38.08
CA ARG A 150 -2.71 8.21 -38.74
C ARG A 150 -2.52 8.42 -40.21
N GLY A 151 -2.70 7.34 -40.99
CA GLY A 151 -2.64 7.36 -42.46
C GLY A 151 -3.56 8.44 -43.00
N ARG A 152 -3.00 9.24 -43.91
CA ARG A 152 -3.76 10.23 -44.70
C ARG A 152 -4.91 9.50 -45.40
N HIS A 153 -6.13 9.82 -45.04
CA HIS A 153 -7.30 9.46 -45.86
C HIS A 153 -7.15 10.07 -47.25
N GLU A 154 -6.75 9.28 -48.24
CA GLU A 154 -6.91 9.62 -49.63
C GLU A 154 -8.42 9.76 -49.93
N ARG A 155 -8.80 10.99 -50.23
CA ARG A 155 -10.16 11.30 -50.72
C ARG A 155 -10.33 10.67 -52.09
N ARG A 156 -11.12 9.62 -52.23
CA ARG A 156 -11.59 9.12 -53.52
C ARG A 156 -12.39 10.21 -54.21
N PRO A 157 -12.21 10.42 -55.54
CA PRO A 157 -13.02 11.36 -56.33
C PRO A 157 -14.50 10.90 -56.38
N ARG A 158 -15.41 11.82 -56.18
CA ARG A 158 -16.84 11.57 -56.35
C ARG A 158 -17.14 11.44 -57.85
N GLU A 159 -17.58 10.29 -58.31
CA GLU A 159 -18.19 10.10 -59.63
C GLU A 159 -19.55 10.81 -59.66
N HIS A 160 -19.65 11.80 -60.58
CA HIS A 160 -20.90 12.42 -60.95
C HIS A 160 -21.70 11.42 -61.77
N LYS A 161 -22.76 10.85 -61.20
CA LYS A 161 -23.82 10.22 -61.99
C LYS A 161 -24.74 11.32 -62.53
N ALA A 162 -24.75 11.47 -63.89
CA ALA A 162 -25.70 12.26 -64.58
C ALA A 162 -27.10 11.62 -64.46
N ILE A 163 -28.10 12.48 -64.21
CA ILE A 163 -29.52 12.13 -64.23
C ILE A 163 -30.04 12.39 -65.63
N PRO A 164 -30.68 11.45 -66.35
CA PRO A 164 -31.35 11.74 -67.56
C PRO A 164 -32.74 12.37 -67.30
N PHE A 165 -33.05 13.46 -68.04
CA PHE A 165 -34.39 14.01 -68.17
C PHE A 165 -35.23 13.16 -69.13
N GLU A 166 -36.42 12.73 -68.69
CA GLU A 166 -37.66 12.65 -69.45
C GLU A 166 -38.84 12.97 -68.53
#